data_cb38d99029f53d11501d1722cdaf7d3e
#
_entry.id   cb38d99029f53d11501d1722cdaf7d3e
#
_cell.length_a   1.000
_cell.length_b   1.000
_cell.length_c   1.000
_cell.angle_alpha   90.00
_cell.angle_beta   90.00
_cell.angle_gamma   90.00
#
_symmetry.space_group_name_H-M   'P 1'
#
loop_
_entity.id
_entity.type
_entity.pdbx_description
1 polymer ?
#
loop_
_entity_poly.entity_id
_entity_poly.type
_entity_poly.pdbx_seq_one_letter_code
_entity_poly.pdbx_strand_id
1 'polypeptide(L)'
;MKKLILLSAMLSAVLTTDAQQALWGGSQIVSPQTNDDNTVTFRLFAPNASKVEITGDFLPPVTVDTPYGPQQSPGTAPLSKTADGLWQYTSSSLSPELYSYSFIVDGMRVNDPSNVYLLRDIATLTNVFLIPGAQADYYKVSDVPHGSVSKVWYPSETLGMDRRMTVYTPADYEKGGRDYPVFYLLHGSGGDENAWPELGRATQILDNMIASGKVEPMIVVMTNGNAALQAAPGESSAGFVPPTTNLPKMMDGSFEMHFPEVVKYIDSHYRTIPDKAHRAIGGLSMGGFHSMHISKQFPDMFDYVGLFSAAVNPRNGMVSEVYSDLDAKLKTQFEAKPALYWIAIGNKDFLYEENRDYRKYLDQHNFPYTYRESEDGHIWKNWRIYLTEFLPLLFRQESIK
;
A
#
# COMPACT_ATOMS: atom_id res chain seq x y z
N MET A 1 67.08 -49.34 -14.93
CA MET A 1 66.26 -48.55 -13.99
C MET A 1 65.17 -47.85 -14.80
N LYS A 2 63.99 -48.48 -14.89
CA LYS A 2 62.81 -47.93 -15.64
C LYS A 2 61.93 -47.13 -14.64
N LYS A 3 61.83 -45.89 -14.85
CA LYS A 3 60.93 -45.04 -14.06
C LYS A 3 59.50 -45.20 -14.61
N LEU A 4 58.66 -45.76 -13.79
CA LEU A 4 57.19 -45.81 -14.02
C LEU A 4 56.58 -44.47 -13.71
N ILE A 5 56.05 -43.77 -14.70
CA ILE A 5 55.27 -42.55 -14.51
C ILE A 5 53.80 -42.98 -14.37
N LEU A 6 53.29 -42.89 -13.16
CA LEU A 6 51.86 -43.04 -12.88
C LEU A 6 51.15 -41.74 -13.29
N LEU A 7 50.40 -41.81 -14.38
CA LEU A 7 49.51 -40.71 -14.79
C LEU A 7 48.20 -40.84 -14.00
N SER A 8 48.05 -40.06 -12.96
CA SER A 8 46.81 -39.98 -12.18
C SER A 8 45.82 -39.13 -12.96
N ALA A 9 44.88 -39.76 -13.65
CA ALA A 9 43.73 -39.07 -14.24
C ALA A 9 42.79 -38.70 -13.10
N MET A 10 42.82 -37.43 -12.64
CA MET A 10 41.75 -36.87 -11.83
C MET A 10 40.50 -36.67 -12.70
N LEU A 11 39.57 -37.60 -12.59
CA LEU A 11 38.22 -37.43 -13.09
C LEU A 11 37.54 -36.38 -12.23
N SER A 12 37.58 -35.12 -12.67
CA SER A 12 36.76 -34.06 -12.07
C SER A 12 35.30 -34.36 -12.39
N ALA A 13 34.62 -35.03 -11.46
CA ALA A 13 33.16 -35.06 -11.45
C ALA A 13 32.70 -33.63 -11.21
N VAL A 14 32.24 -32.94 -12.24
CA VAL A 14 31.49 -31.70 -12.12
C VAL A 14 30.16 -32.10 -11.49
N LEU A 15 30.11 -32.03 -10.15
CA LEU A 15 28.84 -32.00 -9.44
C LEU A 15 28.18 -30.70 -9.84
N THR A 16 27.28 -30.76 -10.81
CA THR A 16 26.29 -29.70 -11.02
C THR A 16 25.43 -29.65 -9.76
N THR A 17 25.82 -28.81 -8.84
CA THR A 17 24.91 -28.43 -7.74
C THR A 17 23.79 -27.65 -8.38
N ASP A 18 22.60 -28.23 -8.45
CA ASP A 18 21.37 -27.54 -8.81
C ASP A 18 21.03 -26.50 -7.73
N ALA A 19 21.91 -25.51 -7.57
CA ALA A 19 21.74 -24.44 -6.57
C ALA A 19 20.63 -23.46 -6.96
N GLN A 20 20.12 -23.53 -8.20
CA GLN A 20 18.99 -22.74 -8.67
C GLN A 20 17.95 -23.67 -9.30
N GLN A 21 16.95 -24.06 -8.53
CA GLN A 21 15.85 -24.91 -8.97
C GLN A 21 15.06 -24.35 -10.16
N ALA A 22 15.20 -23.05 -10.47
CA ALA A 22 14.50 -22.37 -11.55
C ALA A 22 15.22 -22.38 -12.91
N LEU A 23 16.46 -22.90 -13.02
CA LEU A 23 17.23 -22.82 -14.27
C LEU A 23 16.67 -23.69 -15.41
N TRP A 24 15.87 -24.69 -15.12
CA TRP A 24 15.47 -25.73 -16.10
C TRP A 24 13.97 -25.88 -16.34
N GLY A 25 13.14 -25.02 -15.72
CA GLY A 25 11.68 -25.13 -15.73
C GLY A 25 10.93 -23.94 -16.36
N GLY A 26 11.62 -23.02 -17.01
CA GLY A 26 10.97 -21.83 -17.58
C GLY A 26 10.04 -22.19 -18.72
N SER A 27 8.72 -22.10 -18.48
CA SER A 27 7.72 -22.05 -19.54
C SER A 27 8.02 -20.87 -20.46
N GLN A 28 8.04 -21.11 -21.78
CA GLN A 28 8.10 -20.02 -22.76
C GLN A 28 6.73 -19.34 -22.95
N ILE A 29 5.79 -19.58 -22.05
CA ILE A 29 4.47 -18.95 -22.05
C ILE A 29 4.60 -17.55 -21.55
N VAL A 30 4.20 -16.59 -22.39
CA VAL A 30 4.09 -15.18 -22.00
C VAL A 30 2.69 -14.94 -21.43
N SER A 31 2.63 -14.63 -20.14
CA SER A 31 1.39 -14.29 -19.43
C SER A 31 1.74 -13.35 -18.25
N PRO A 32 1.05 -12.22 -18.07
CA PRO A 32 0.15 -11.59 -19.04
C PRO A 32 0.92 -10.98 -20.22
N GLN A 33 0.29 -10.89 -21.37
CA GLN A 33 0.80 -10.19 -22.53
C GLN A 33 -0.08 -8.97 -22.80
N THR A 34 0.44 -7.77 -22.63
CA THR A 34 -0.23 -6.53 -23.04
C THR A 34 -0.07 -6.36 -24.54
N ASN A 35 -1.16 -6.09 -25.23
CA ASN A 35 -1.22 -5.83 -26.67
C ASN A 35 -1.24 -4.31 -26.94
N ASP A 36 -0.98 -3.91 -28.19
CA ASP A 36 -0.90 -2.49 -28.60
C ASP A 36 -2.21 -1.72 -28.41
N ASP A 37 -3.35 -2.41 -28.39
CA ASP A 37 -4.68 -1.85 -28.17
C ASP A 37 -5.12 -1.84 -26.69
N ASN A 38 -4.19 -2.08 -25.77
CA ASN A 38 -4.42 -2.22 -24.34
C ASN A 38 -5.32 -3.42 -23.96
N THR A 39 -5.57 -4.37 -24.85
CA THR A 39 -6.09 -5.67 -24.43
C THR A 39 -4.97 -6.47 -23.78
N VAL A 40 -5.31 -7.42 -22.91
CA VAL A 40 -4.34 -8.26 -22.22
C VAL A 40 -4.68 -9.72 -22.41
N THR A 41 -3.72 -10.49 -22.89
CA THR A 41 -3.86 -11.93 -23.09
C THR A 41 -3.19 -12.68 -21.95
N PHE A 42 -3.98 -13.47 -21.25
CA PHE A 42 -3.56 -14.36 -20.15
C PHE A 42 -3.50 -15.80 -20.66
N ARG A 43 -2.46 -16.54 -20.25
CA ARG A 43 -2.26 -17.93 -20.67
C ARG A 43 -1.83 -18.79 -19.50
N LEU A 44 -2.38 -20.00 -19.43
CA LEU A 44 -2.00 -21.00 -18.43
C LEU A 44 -1.93 -22.39 -19.09
N PHE A 45 -0.80 -23.07 -18.95
CA PHE A 45 -0.69 -24.46 -19.36
C PHE A 45 -1.20 -25.38 -18.25
N ALA A 46 -2.36 -25.97 -18.49
CA ALA A 46 -3.02 -26.89 -17.55
C ALA A 46 -3.75 -27.99 -18.35
N PRO A 47 -3.02 -28.92 -18.98
CA PRO A 47 -3.59 -29.89 -19.93
C PRO A 47 -4.61 -30.82 -19.29
N ASN A 48 -4.51 -31.12 -18.00
CA ASN A 48 -5.39 -32.00 -17.25
C ASN A 48 -6.53 -31.29 -16.56
N ALA A 49 -6.56 -29.95 -16.58
CA ALA A 49 -7.66 -29.20 -15.97
C ALA A 49 -8.97 -29.37 -16.78
N SER A 50 -10.06 -29.49 -16.07
CA SER A 50 -11.41 -29.56 -16.63
C SER A 50 -12.00 -28.16 -16.85
N LYS A 51 -11.68 -27.20 -16.00
CA LYS A 51 -12.16 -25.83 -16.05
C LYS A 51 -11.05 -24.87 -15.59
N VAL A 52 -10.82 -23.79 -16.35
CA VAL A 52 -9.96 -22.69 -15.94
C VAL A 52 -10.71 -21.38 -16.12
N GLU A 53 -10.68 -20.56 -15.09
CA GLU A 53 -11.20 -19.20 -15.08
C GLU A 53 -10.12 -18.22 -14.64
N ILE A 54 -10.28 -16.94 -14.99
CA ILE A 54 -9.51 -15.83 -14.45
C ILE A 54 -10.42 -14.97 -13.59
N THR A 55 -9.91 -14.47 -12.48
CA THR A 55 -10.54 -13.43 -11.66
C THR A 55 -9.58 -12.26 -11.54
N GLY A 56 -10.11 -11.04 -11.55
CA GLY A 56 -9.30 -9.83 -11.47
C GLY A 56 -10.15 -8.56 -11.44
N ASP A 57 -9.55 -7.48 -10.96
CA ASP A 57 -10.21 -6.18 -10.80
C ASP A 57 -10.44 -5.44 -12.14
N PHE A 58 -9.95 -5.97 -13.24
CA PHE A 58 -10.27 -5.51 -14.61
C PHE A 58 -11.56 -6.14 -15.19
N LEU A 59 -12.14 -7.11 -14.51
CA LEU A 59 -13.42 -7.72 -14.91
C LEU A 59 -14.58 -6.99 -14.25
N PRO A 60 -15.81 -7.03 -14.87
CA PRO A 60 -16.98 -6.47 -14.25
C PRO A 60 -17.17 -7.01 -12.82
N PRO A 61 -17.32 -6.13 -11.82
CA PRO A 61 -17.43 -6.56 -10.44
C PRO A 61 -18.75 -7.31 -10.19
N VAL A 62 -18.72 -8.20 -9.21
CA VAL A 62 -19.89 -8.89 -8.69
C VAL A 62 -20.16 -8.45 -7.26
N THR A 63 -21.44 -8.33 -6.89
CA THR A 63 -21.81 -8.03 -5.51
C THR A 63 -21.80 -9.31 -4.69
N VAL A 64 -21.09 -9.31 -3.57
CA VAL A 64 -21.04 -10.40 -2.60
C VAL A 64 -21.52 -9.90 -1.24
N ASP A 65 -22.30 -10.72 -0.54
CA ASP A 65 -22.73 -10.42 0.81
C ASP A 65 -21.60 -10.67 1.79
N THR A 66 -21.31 -9.68 2.63
CA THR A 66 -20.30 -9.76 3.67
C THR A 66 -20.90 -9.40 5.03
N PRO A 67 -20.21 -9.71 6.16
CA PRO A 67 -20.66 -9.26 7.48
C PRO A 67 -20.80 -7.72 7.62
N TYR A 68 -20.22 -6.97 6.69
CA TYR A 68 -20.29 -5.50 6.61
C TYR A 68 -21.29 -5.00 5.57
N GLY A 69 -22.19 -5.87 5.09
CA GLY A 69 -23.15 -5.60 4.01
C GLY A 69 -22.61 -6.00 2.63
N PRO A 70 -23.42 -5.75 1.56
CA PRO A 70 -23.04 -6.06 0.20
C PRO A 70 -21.80 -5.29 -0.24
N GLN A 71 -20.80 -5.99 -0.79
CA GLN A 71 -19.58 -5.39 -1.30
C GLN A 71 -19.27 -5.84 -2.72
N GLN A 72 -18.49 -5.00 -3.44
CA GLN A 72 -18.00 -5.34 -4.76
C GLN A 72 -16.78 -6.26 -4.65
N SER A 73 -16.80 -7.36 -5.40
CA SER A 73 -15.68 -8.29 -5.54
C SER A 73 -15.30 -8.41 -7.01
N PRO A 74 -14.04 -8.70 -7.34
CA PRO A 74 -13.66 -8.97 -8.72
C PRO A 74 -14.50 -10.09 -9.35
N GLY A 75 -14.95 -9.88 -10.60
CA GLY A 75 -15.65 -10.88 -11.36
C GLY A 75 -14.76 -12.02 -11.84
N THR A 76 -15.34 -12.99 -12.53
CA THR A 76 -14.62 -14.10 -13.15
C THR A 76 -14.97 -14.22 -14.63
N ALA A 77 -14.03 -14.73 -15.44
CA ALA A 77 -14.25 -15.05 -16.84
C ALA A 77 -13.62 -16.43 -17.18
N PRO A 78 -14.30 -17.28 -18.00
CA PRO A 78 -13.75 -18.56 -18.40
C PRO A 78 -12.61 -18.39 -19.42
N LEU A 79 -11.60 -19.27 -19.36
CA LEU A 79 -10.59 -19.40 -20.39
C LEU A 79 -11.00 -20.46 -21.41
N SER A 80 -10.55 -20.30 -22.66
CA SER A 80 -10.71 -21.27 -23.72
C SER A 80 -9.48 -22.18 -23.79
N LYS A 81 -9.68 -23.50 -23.89
CA LYS A 81 -8.61 -24.50 -23.99
C LYS A 81 -8.25 -24.75 -25.43
N THR A 82 -6.98 -24.74 -25.75
CA THR A 82 -6.43 -25.16 -27.05
C THR A 82 -6.15 -26.67 -27.08
N ALA A 83 -5.92 -27.23 -28.24
CA ALA A 83 -5.71 -28.69 -28.41
C ALA A 83 -4.46 -29.23 -27.68
N ASP A 84 -3.46 -28.39 -27.47
CA ASP A 84 -2.22 -28.69 -26.76
C ASP A 84 -2.27 -28.50 -25.23
N GLY A 85 -3.47 -28.13 -24.72
CA GLY A 85 -3.70 -27.97 -23.27
C GLY A 85 -3.37 -26.62 -22.71
N LEU A 86 -3.12 -25.63 -23.55
CA LEU A 86 -2.98 -24.23 -23.16
C LEU A 86 -4.38 -23.60 -22.99
N TRP A 87 -4.60 -22.91 -21.88
CA TRP A 87 -5.80 -22.12 -21.63
C TRP A 87 -5.51 -20.65 -21.87
N GLN A 88 -6.43 -19.94 -22.49
CA GLN A 88 -6.26 -18.55 -22.87
C GLN A 88 -7.52 -17.72 -22.66
N TYR A 89 -7.33 -16.47 -22.21
CA TYR A 89 -8.33 -15.41 -22.15
C TYR A 89 -7.70 -14.10 -22.63
N THR A 90 -8.44 -13.33 -23.44
CA THR A 90 -8.03 -11.97 -23.79
C THR A 90 -9.11 -10.99 -23.31
N SER A 91 -8.70 -9.98 -22.55
CA SER A 91 -9.61 -8.94 -22.03
C SER A 91 -10.12 -8.04 -23.13
N SER A 92 -11.15 -7.25 -22.85
CA SER A 92 -11.40 -6.00 -23.57
C SER A 92 -10.23 -5.03 -23.38
N SER A 93 -10.19 -3.95 -24.19
CA SER A 93 -9.23 -2.86 -23.98
C SER A 93 -9.39 -2.26 -22.58
N LEU A 94 -8.30 -2.15 -21.83
CA LEU A 94 -8.27 -1.71 -20.44
C LEU A 94 -7.79 -0.26 -20.34
N SER A 95 -8.35 0.48 -19.39
CA SER A 95 -7.85 1.81 -19.02
C SER A 95 -6.48 1.72 -18.34
N PRO A 96 -5.65 2.78 -18.42
CA PRO A 96 -4.40 2.85 -17.68
C PRO A 96 -4.58 2.68 -16.17
N GLU A 97 -4.04 1.60 -15.60
CA GLU A 97 -4.09 1.30 -14.16
C GLU A 97 -3.16 0.11 -13.83
N LEU A 98 -2.88 -0.09 -12.53
CA LEU A 98 -2.28 -1.30 -11.98
C LEU A 98 -3.40 -2.27 -11.59
N TYR A 99 -3.46 -3.38 -12.29
CA TYR A 99 -4.47 -4.43 -12.12
C TYR A 99 -3.93 -5.65 -11.41
N SER A 100 -4.82 -6.33 -10.68
CA SER A 100 -4.54 -7.60 -10.03
C SER A 100 -5.37 -8.74 -10.60
N TYR A 101 -4.82 -9.97 -10.58
CA TYR A 101 -5.53 -11.16 -11.05
C TYR A 101 -5.01 -12.45 -10.42
N SER A 102 -5.81 -13.50 -10.56
CA SER A 102 -5.42 -14.89 -10.29
C SER A 102 -6.18 -15.82 -11.23
N PHE A 103 -5.68 -17.03 -11.45
CA PHE A 103 -6.45 -18.08 -12.08
C PHE A 103 -7.27 -18.87 -11.07
N ILE A 104 -8.32 -19.53 -11.56
CA ILE A 104 -9.12 -20.52 -10.81
C ILE A 104 -9.10 -21.79 -11.64
N VAL A 105 -8.40 -22.82 -11.18
CA VAL A 105 -8.24 -24.10 -11.85
C VAL A 105 -9.06 -25.15 -11.09
N ASP A 106 -10.08 -25.69 -11.71
CA ASP A 106 -11.00 -26.67 -11.11
C ASP A 106 -11.50 -26.25 -9.71
N GLY A 107 -11.75 -24.94 -9.54
CA GLY A 107 -12.25 -24.35 -8.30
C GLY A 107 -11.14 -23.88 -7.32
N MET A 108 -9.88 -24.17 -7.57
CA MET A 108 -8.76 -23.74 -6.75
C MET A 108 -8.15 -22.45 -7.29
N ARG A 109 -7.99 -21.42 -6.45
CA ARG A 109 -7.27 -20.19 -6.82
C ARG A 109 -5.77 -20.47 -6.89
N VAL A 110 -5.13 -20.10 -8.00
CA VAL A 110 -3.70 -20.26 -8.24
C VAL A 110 -3.12 -18.98 -8.83
N ASN A 111 -1.87 -18.69 -8.49
CA ASN A 111 -1.13 -17.61 -9.12
C ASN A 111 -0.67 -18.03 -10.51
N ASP A 112 -0.46 -17.05 -11.40
CA ASP A 112 0.12 -17.27 -12.71
C ASP A 112 1.62 -17.63 -12.58
N PRO A 113 2.03 -18.85 -12.94
CA PRO A 113 3.42 -19.29 -12.83
C PRO A 113 4.34 -18.58 -13.85
N SER A 114 3.78 -17.93 -14.86
CA SER A 114 4.51 -17.16 -15.87
C SER A 114 4.70 -15.69 -15.50
N ASN A 115 4.10 -15.23 -14.39
CA ASN A 115 4.23 -13.87 -13.91
C ASN A 115 4.83 -13.83 -12.49
N VAL A 116 6.04 -13.32 -12.38
CA VAL A 116 6.76 -13.20 -11.10
C VAL A 116 6.34 -11.99 -10.25
N TYR A 117 5.53 -11.08 -10.81
CA TYR A 117 5.06 -9.90 -10.09
C TYR A 117 3.87 -10.25 -9.20
N LEU A 118 4.18 -10.51 -7.94
CA LEU A 118 3.22 -10.88 -6.90
C LEU A 118 3.17 -9.79 -5.85
N LEU A 119 1.96 -9.41 -5.44
CA LEU A 119 1.72 -8.53 -4.30
C LEU A 119 0.86 -9.24 -3.27
N ARG A 120 1.14 -8.97 -2.00
CA ARG A 120 0.33 -9.46 -0.89
C ARG A 120 -0.69 -8.40 -0.48
N ASP A 121 -1.96 -8.76 -0.50
CA ASP A 121 -3.04 -8.01 0.14
C ASP A 121 -3.62 -8.84 1.27
N ILE A 122 -3.43 -8.41 2.51
CA ILE A 122 -3.75 -9.13 3.74
C ILE A 122 -3.13 -10.54 3.73
N ALA A 123 -3.93 -11.57 3.46
CA ALA A 123 -3.54 -12.98 3.44
C ALA A 123 -3.51 -13.58 2.02
N THR A 124 -3.75 -12.77 0.99
CA THR A 124 -3.84 -13.22 -0.40
C THR A 124 -2.64 -12.73 -1.19
N LEU A 125 -1.97 -13.64 -1.90
CA LEU A 125 -1.01 -13.30 -2.94
C LEU A 125 -1.75 -13.21 -4.27
N THR A 126 -1.55 -12.12 -5.00
CA THR A 126 -2.14 -11.91 -6.33
C THR A 126 -1.09 -11.46 -7.33
N ASN A 127 -1.21 -11.90 -8.57
CA ASN A 127 -0.39 -11.38 -9.64
C ASN A 127 -0.85 -9.98 -10.04
N VAL A 128 0.06 -9.15 -10.53
CA VAL A 128 -0.24 -7.82 -11.01
C VAL A 128 0.33 -7.56 -12.38
N PHE A 129 -0.30 -6.64 -13.11
CA PHE A 129 0.21 -6.06 -14.36
C PHE A 129 -0.21 -4.59 -14.46
N LEU A 130 0.54 -3.82 -15.23
CA LEU A 130 0.31 -2.38 -15.39
C LEU A 130 -0.06 -2.09 -16.85
N ILE A 131 -1.17 -1.37 -17.06
CA ILE A 131 -1.46 -0.69 -18.32
C ILE A 131 -0.99 0.76 -18.18
N PRO A 132 0.05 1.18 -18.93
CA PRO A 132 0.62 2.51 -18.81
C PRO A 132 -0.29 3.60 -19.38
N GLY A 133 -0.02 4.83 -19.02
CA GLY A 133 -0.72 6.03 -19.47
C GLY A 133 -1.43 6.78 -18.35
N ALA A 134 -1.77 8.04 -18.61
CA ALA A 134 -2.51 8.89 -17.67
C ALA A 134 -1.99 8.78 -16.22
N GLN A 135 -2.89 8.49 -15.25
CA GLN A 135 -2.56 8.35 -13.85
C GLN A 135 -1.60 7.19 -13.56
N ALA A 136 -1.71 6.09 -14.33
CA ALA A 136 -0.88 4.91 -14.12
C ALA A 136 0.60 5.13 -14.46
N ASP A 137 0.95 6.19 -15.17
CA ASP A 137 2.33 6.57 -15.42
C ASP A 137 3.08 6.94 -14.13
N TYR A 138 2.38 7.35 -13.08
CA TYR A 138 3.01 7.54 -11.76
C TYR A 138 3.32 6.23 -11.05
N TYR A 139 2.68 5.11 -11.40
CA TYR A 139 2.82 3.82 -10.70
C TYR A 139 3.98 2.98 -11.22
N LYS A 140 4.53 3.30 -12.39
CA LYS A 140 5.66 2.58 -12.98
C LYS A 140 7.01 3.09 -12.47
N VAL A 141 8.02 2.26 -12.56
CA VAL A 141 9.41 2.70 -12.47
C VAL A 141 9.74 3.46 -13.76
N SER A 142 10.15 4.72 -13.65
CA SER A 142 10.51 5.59 -14.76
C SER A 142 12.00 5.91 -14.70
N ASP A 143 12.57 6.40 -15.80
CA ASP A 143 13.97 6.87 -15.85
C ASP A 143 14.08 8.27 -15.23
N VAL A 144 13.98 8.31 -13.90
CA VAL A 144 14.06 9.52 -13.08
C VAL A 144 14.96 9.26 -11.86
N PRO A 145 15.44 10.30 -11.16
CA PRO A 145 16.13 10.08 -9.89
C PRO A 145 15.23 9.35 -8.88
N HIS A 146 15.74 8.27 -8.30
CA HIS A 146 15.02 7.45 -7.34
C HIS A 146 15.40 7.74 -5.90
N GLY A 147 14.41 7.77 -5.01
CA GLY A 147 14.60 7.80 -3.59
C GLY A 147 15.09 6.47 -3.03
N SER A 148 15.44 6.47 -1.75
CA SER A 148 15.83 5.25 -1.03
C SER A 148 14.69 4.78 -0.13
N VAL A 149 14.56 3.44 0.03
CA VAL A 149 13.58 2.81 0.92
C VAL A 149 14.31 1.99 1.96
N SER A 150 14.09 2.30 3.24
CA SER A 150 14.70 1.61 4.36
C SER A 150 13.65 0.94 5.24
N LYS A 151 13.94 -0.26 5.72
CA LYS A 151 13.19 -0.95 6.78
C LYS A 151 13.88 -0.64 8.10
N VAL A 152 13.21 0.12 8.96
CA VAL A 152 13.81 0.69 10.18
C VAL A 152 13.14 0.10 11.41
N TRP A 153 13.95 -0.47 12.29
CA TRP A 153 13.51 -0.92 13.61
C TRP A 153 13.70 0.22 14.62
N TYR A 154 12.73 0.40 15.48
CA TYR A 154 12.75 1.42 16.52
C TYR A 154 12.12 0.88 17.80
N PRO A 155 12.63 1.26 18.98
CA PRO A 155 12.04 0.87 20.25
C PRO A 155 10.75 1.64 20.50
N SER A 156 9.73 0.97 21.01
CA SER A 156 8.52 1.59 21.53
C SER A 156 8.38 1.27 23.01
N GLU A 157 8.52 2.30 23.85
CA GLU A 157 8.32 2.20 25.28
C GLU A 157 6.84 1.98 25.60
N THR A 158 5.93 2.71 24.93
CA THR A 158 4.47 2.61 25.10
C THR A 158 3.95 1.23 24.78
N LEU A 159 4.45 0.58 23.74
CA LEU A 159 3.99 -0.76 23.33
C LEU A 159 4.84 -1.89 23.90
N GLY A 160 5.98 -1.58 24.53
CA GLY A 160 6.88 -2.53 25.18
C GLY A 160 7.57 -3.50 24.21
N MET A 161 7.84 -3.08 22.98
CA MET A 161 8.49 -3.90 21.96
C MET A 161 9.22 -3.04 20.92
N ASP A 162 10.20 -3.65 20.24
CA ASP A 162 10.74 -3.06 19.02
C ASP A 162 9.73 -3.18 17.89
N ARG A 163 9.58 -2.11 17.13
CA ARG A 163 8.65 -2.03 16.01
C ARG A 163 9.37 -1.68 14.73
N ARG A 164 8.80 -2.05 13.59
CA ARG A 164 9.35 -1.73 12.28
C ARG A 164 8.45 -0.76 11.51
N MET A 165 9.09 0.10 10.74
CA MET A 165 8.47 1.00 9.77
C MET A 165 9.26 0.98 8.47
N THR A 166 8.64 1.41 7.38
CA THR A 166 9.29 1.67 6.10
C THR A 166 9.46 3.18 5.94
N VAL A 167 10.67 3.61 5.62
CA VAL A 167 10.99 5.03 5.42
C VAL A 167 11.50 5.25 4.00
N TYR A 168 10.85 6.14 3.27
CA TYR A 168 11.31 6.66 1.99
C TYR A 168 12.04 7.99 2.22
N THR A 169 13.22 8.13 1.61
CA THR A 169 13.95 9.40 1.53
C THR A 169 14.12 9.78 0.06
N PRO A 170 13.97 11.09 -0.31
CA PRO A 170 14.05 11.51 -1.71
C PRO A 170 15.44 11.34 -2.31
N ALA A 171 15.56 11.31 -3.63
CA ALA A 171 16.76 10.94 -4.38
C ALA A 171 18.06 11.71 -3.99
N ASP A 172 17.96 12.95 -3.56
CA ASP A 172 19.11 13.77 -3.17
C ASP A 172 19.39 13.75 -1.66
N TYR A 173 18.65 12.96 -0.90
CA TYR A 173 18.77 12.91 0.55
C TYR A 173 20.22 12.62 0.99
N GLU A 174 20.86 11.59 0.43
CA GLU A 174 22.22 11.19 0.84
C GLU A 174 23.32 12.18 0.39
N LYS A 175 23.06 12.99 -0.65
CA LYS A 175 24.03 13.90 -1.24
C LYS A 175 24.02 15.29 -0.63
N GLY A 176 22.92 15.69 -0.02
CA GLY A 176 22.69 17.04 0.48
C GLY A 176 22.75 17.14 2.00
N GLY A 177 22.72 18.38 2.51
CA GLY A 177 22.64 18.70 3.95
C GLY A 177 21.34 19.39 4.34
N ARG A 178 20.35 19.45 3.45
CA ARG A 178 19.06 20.09 3.75
C ARG A 178 18.19 19.20 4.60
N ASP A 179 17.32 19.82 5.37
CA ASP A 179 16.23 19.17 6.09
C ASP A 179 14.99 19.08 5.22
N TYR A 180 14.13 18.12 5.51
CA TYR A 180 12.95 17.79 4.71
C TYR A 180 11.68 17.79 5.56
N PRO A 181 10.53 18.16 4.99
CA PRO A 181 9.23 17.91 5.61
C PRO A 181 8.95 16.39 5.64
N VAL A 182 8.05 15.99 6.52
CA VAL A 182 7.74 14.57 6.76
C VAL A 182 6.25 14.29 6.56
N PHE A 183 5.94 13.29 5.75
CA PHE A 183 4.60 12.74 5.62
C PHE A 183 4.51 11.35 6.25
N TYR A 184 3.65 11.17 7.23
CA TYR A 184 3.32 9.90 7.85
C TYR A 184 2.12 9.28 7.14
N LEU A 185 2.33 8.15 6.43
CA LEU A 185 1.34 7.52 5.55
C LEU A 185 0.93 6.16 6.10
N LEU A 186 -0.33 6.04 6.54
CA LEU A 186 -0.85 4.94 7.32
C LEU A 186 -1.70 3.97 6.48
N HIS A 187 -1.50 2.67 6.68
CA HIS A 187 -2.23 1.60 5.98
C HIS A 187 -3.57 1.27 6.63
N GLY A 188 -4.41 0.52 5.91
CA GLY A 188 -5.70 0.02 6.38
C GLY A 188 -5.64 -1.29 7.15
N SER A 189 -6.79 -1.77 7.60
CA SER A 189 -6.94 -3.04 8.32
C SER A 189 -6.35 -4.20 7.53
N GLY A 190 -5.54 -5.05 8.19
CA GLY A 190 -4.87 -6.19 7.58
C GLY A 190 -3.61 -5.87 6.79
N GLY A 191 -3.30 -4.58 6.58
CA GLY A 191 -2.03 -4.14 6.03
C GLY A 191 -0.92 -4.09 7.08
N ASP A 192 0.23 -3.59 6.66
CA ASP A 192 1.41 -3.34 7.48
C ASP A 192 2.31 -2.29 6.80
N GLU A 193 3.53 -2.10 7.27
CA GLU A 193 4.49 -1.12 6.77
C GLU A 193 4.93 -1.35 5.31
N ASN A 194 4.51 -2.45 4.68
CA ASN A 194 4.77 -2.75 3.26
C ASN A 194 3.59 -2.40 2.34
N ALA A 195 2.39 -2.17 2.87
CA ALA A 195 1.19 -2.02 2.06
C ALA A 195 1.27 -0.85 1.08
N TRP A 196 1.67 0.34 1.54
CA TRP A 196 1.81 1.51 0.68
C TRP A 196 2.96 1.41 -0.34
N PRO A 197 4.17 0.94 0.02
CA PRO A 197 5.24 0.74 -0.96
C PRO A 197 4.86 -0.23 -2.08
N GLU A 198 4.14 -1.29 -1.75
CA GLU A 198 3.82 -2.38 -2.67
C GLU A 198 2.50 -2.15 -3.40
N LEU A 199 1.36 -2.30 -2.70
CA LEU A 199 0.02 -2.13 -3.29
C LEU A 199 -0.27 -0.68 -3.69
N GLY A 200 0.16 0.28 -2.86
CA GLY A 200 -0.02 1.71 -3.09
C GLY A 200 0.94 2.30 -4.12
N ARG A 201 2.02 1.60 -4.47
CA ARG A 201 3.08 2.13 -5.37
C ARG A 201 3.65 3.48 -4.90
N ALA A 202 3.62 3.74 -3.60
CA ALA A 202 3.95 5.04 -3.03
C ALA A 202 5.36 5.52 -3.42
N THR A 203 6.33 4.61 -3.47
CA THR A 203 7.71 4.92 -3.86
C THR A 203 7.79 5.45 -5.29
N GLN A 204 7.15 4.75 -6.24
CA GLN A 204 7.13 5.15 -7.65
C GLN A 204 6.37 6.46 -7.85
N ILE A 205 5.25 6.64 -7.16
CA ILE A 205 4.48 7.88 -7.19
C ILE A 205 5.34 9.05 -6.70
N LEU A 206 6.06 8.90 -5.60
CA LEU A 206 6.94 9.92 -5.05
C LEU A 206 8.07 10.26 -6.03
N ASP A 207 8.80 9.26 -6.53
CA ASP A 207 9.90 9.47 -7.48
C ASP A 207 9.43 10.25 -8.71
N ASN A 208 8.33 9.80 -9.34
CA ASN A 208 7.82 10.40 -10.58
C ASN A 208 7.28 11.82 -10.34
N MET A 209 6.58 12.05 -9.23
CA MET A 209 5.98 13.34 -8.94
C MET A 209 7.00 14.38 -8.44
N ILE A 210 8.00 13.96 -7.66
CA ILE A 210 9.12 14.82 -7.25
C ILE A 210 9.96 15.19 -8.47
N ALA A 211 10.34 14.23 -9.31
CA ALA A 211 11.13 14.47 -10.50
C ALA A 211 10.42 15.41 -11.51
N SER A 212 9.09 15.36 -11.59
CA SER A 212 8.28 16.27 -12.42
C SER A 212 8.01 17.63 -11.77
N GLY A 213 8.51 17.91 -10.56
CA GLY A 213 8.30 19.16 -9.83
C GLY A 213 6.88 19.39 -9.33
N LYS A 214 6.05 18.34 -9.32
CA LYS A 214 4.66 18.42 -8.84
C LYS A 214 4.54 18.30 -7.32
N VAL A 215 5.52 17.67 -6.68
CA VAL A 215 5.56 17.38 -5.25
C VAL A 215 6.89 17.87 -4.67
N GLU A 216 6.80 18.53 -3.54
CA GLU A 216 8.00 18.93 -2.78
C GLU A 216 8.73 17.68 -2.27
N PRO A 217 10.06 17.57 -2.45
CA PRO A 217 10.81 16.46 -1.89
C PRO A 217 10.61 16.35 -0.39
N MET A 218 10.19 15.17 0.09
CA MET A 218 9.85 14.91 1.48
C MET A 218 10.31 13.52 1.92
N ILE A 219 10.44 13.31 3.22
CA ILE A 219 10.54 11.99 3.84
C ILE A 219 9.14 11.43 3.99
N VAL A 220 8.92 10.16 3.64
CA VAL A 220 7.63 9.50 3.87
C VAL A 220 7.81 8.30 4.78
N VAL A 221 7.07 8.28 5.89
CA VAL A 221 7.15 7.26 6.94
C VAL A 221 5.89 6.41 6.90
N MET A 222 6.05 5.13 6.59
CA MET A 222 4.97 4.15 6.51
C MET A 222 5.09 3.20 7.68
N THR A 223 4.25 3.39 8.70
CA THR A 223 4.30 2.63 9.95
C THR A 223 3.48 1.36 9.86
N ASN A 224 3.71 0.41 10.77
CA ASN A 224 2.79 -0.68 11.02
C ASN A 224 1.73 -0.22 12.06
N GLY A 225 0.49 -0.05 11.62
CA GLY A 225 -0.65 0.38 12.46
C GLY A 225 -1.19 -0.70 13.41
N ASN A 226 -0.64 -1.93 13.33
CA ASN A 226 -1.06 -3.03 14.21
C ASN A 226 -0.27 -3.00 15.52
N ALA A 227 -0.80 -2.35 16.54
CA ALA A 227 -0.10 -2.13 17.82
C ALA A 227 0.36 -3.41 18.54
N ALA A 228 -0.19 -4.57 18.19
CA ALA A 228 0.19 -5.87 18.75
C ALA A 228 1.33 -6.57 17.99
N LEU A 229 1.77 -6.03 16.84
CA LEU A 229 2.79 -6.65 15.99
C LEU A 229 4.07 -5.80 15.94
N GLN A 230 5.22 -6.45 15.85
CA GLN A 230 6.51 -5.78 15.64
C GLN A 230 6.70 -5.33 14.18
N ALA A 231 6.31 -6.19 13.24
CA ALA A 231 6.53 -6.02 11.80
C ALA A 231 5.50 -6.81 10.98
N ALA A 232 5.59 -6.71 9.67
CA ALA A 232 4.82 -7.47 8.71
C ALA A 232 4.86 -8.99 9.01
N PRO A 233 3.84 -9.76 8.60
CA PRO A 233 3.77 -11.20 8.84
C PRO A 233 5.04 -11.94 8.38
N GLY A 234 5.57 -12.80 9.26
CA GLY A 234 6.78 -13.57 9.02
C GLY A 234 8.11 -12.82 9.25
N GLU A 235 8.06 -11.53 9.60
CA GLU A 235 9.27 -10.70 9.75
C GLU A 235 9.47 -10.17 11.18
N SER A 236 8.77 -10.75 12.17
CA SER A 236 8.91 -10.43 13.58
C SER A 236 9.53 -11.58 14.38
N SER A 237 10.00 -11.29 15.61
CA SER A 237 10.50 -12.30 16.52
C SER A 237 9.42 -13.28 17.01
N ALA A 238 8.14 -12.94 16.82
CA ALA A 238 7.01 -13.84 17.10
C ALA A 238 6.83 -14.97 16.04
N GLY A 239 7.67 -14.96 14.98
CA GLY A 239 7.64 -15.97 13.92
C GLY A 239 6.55 -15.72 12.88
N PHE A 240 5.99 -16.80 12.32
CA PHE A 240 5.02 -16.75 11.23
C PHE A 240 3.59 -16.55 11.75
N VAL A 241 3.27 -15.33 12.18
CA VAL A 241 1.90 -14.97 12.54
C VAL A 241 1.07 -14.83 11.27
N PRO A 242 -0.06 -15.56 11.11
CA PRO A 242 -0.91 -15.42 9.94
C PRO A 242 -1.47 -14.00 9.81
N PRO A 243 -1.46 -13.42 8.61
CA PRO A 243 -2.09 -12.12 8.39
C PRO A 243 -3.61 -12.21 8.56
N THR A 244 -4.19 -11.20 9.19
CA THR A 244 -5.63 -11.14 9.47
C THR A 244 -6.10 -9.70 9.59
N THR A 245 -7.38 -9.45 9.34
CA THR A 245 -8.03 -8.16 9.60
C THR A 245 -8.45 -7.97 11.07
N ASN A 246 -8.33 -9.01 11.90
CA ASN A 246 -8.78 -9.02 13.29
C ASN A 246 -7.60 -9.22 14.25
N LEU A 247 -6.71 -8.25 14.28
CA LEU A 247 -5.59 -8.23 15.23
C LEU A 247 -6.00 -7.58 16.56
N PRO A 248 -5.41 -7.99 17.68
CA PRO A 248 -5.58 -7.30 18.96
C PRO A 248 -5.08 -5.85 18.88
N LYS A 249 -5.68 -4.96 19.65
CA LYS A 249 -5.26 -3.56 19.82
C LYS A 249 -5.24 -2.72 18.54
N MET A 250 -6.04 -3.08 17.53
CA MET A 250 -6.05 -2.33 16.27
C MET A 250 -6.66 -0.92 16.39
N MET A 251 -7.65 -0.74 17.26
CA MET A 251 -8.40 0.51 17.44
C MET A 251 -8.76 0.69 18.92
N ASP A 252 -7.80 0.53 19.82
CA ASP A 252 -7.96 0.69 21.26
C ASP A 252 -7.29 1.94 21.83
N GLY A 253 -6.72 2.78 20.98
CA GLY A 253 -5.98 3.98 21.35
C GLY A 253 -4.49 3.76 21.56
N SER A 254 -4.02 2.51 21.62
CA SER A 254 -2.61 2.19 21.88
C SER A 254 -1.70 2.71 20.77
N PHE A 255 -2.11 2.58 19.52
CA PHE A 255 -1.33 3.04 18.37
C PHE A 255 -1.25 4.57 18.32
N GLU A 256 -2.37 5.24 18.56
CA GLU A 256 -2.43 6.71 18.57
C GLU A 256 -1.55 7.30 19.67
N MET A 257 -1.61 6.73 20.88
CA MET A 257 -0.79 7.21 22.02
C MET A 257 0.70 6.92 21.85
N HIS A 258 1.05 5.87 21.11
CA HIS A 258 2.42 5.55 20.74
C HIS A 258 3.01 6.52 19.69
N PHE A 259 2.19 7.15 18.87
CA PHE A 259 2.64 7.85 17.65
C PHE A 259 3.68 8.98 17.89
N PRO A 260 3.66 9.74 19.00
CA PRO A 260 4.72 10.69 19.31
C PRO A 260 6.13 10.06 19.40
N GLU A 261 6.26 8.78 19.77
CA GLU A 261 7.55 8.07 19.76
C GLU A 261 8.08 7.89 18.34
N VAL A 262 7.19 7.60 17.38
CA VAL A 262 7.53 7.52 15.94
C VAL A 262 8.07 8.86 15.45
N VAL A 263 7.35 9.96 15.74
CA VAL A 263 7.77 11.31 15.33
C VAL A 263 9.11 11.66 15.93
N LYS A 264 9.29 11.44 17.24
CA LYS A 264 10.57 11.69 17.95
C LYS A 264 11.71 10.87 17.37
N TYR A 265 11.47 9.59 17.06
CA TYR A 265 12.48 8.74 16.44
C TYR A 265 12.90 9.28 15.08
N ILE A 266 11.96 9.63 14.22
CA ILE A 266 12.24 10.17 12.89
C ILE A 266 13.02 11.48 12.97
N ASP A 267 12.60 12.42 13.83
CA ASP A 267 13.28 13.71 14.00
C ASP A 267 14.71 13.57 14.55
N SER A 268 14.99 12.52 15.32
CA SER A 268 16.32 12.28 15.88
C SER A 268 17.27 11.48 14.97
N HIS A 269 16.75 10.80 13.93
CA HIS A 269 17.55 9.94 13.05
C HIS A 269 17.61 10.41 11.60
N TYR A 270 16.72 11.31 11.20
CA TYR A 270 16.63 11.83 9.85
C TYR A 270 16.73 13.35 9.84
N ARG A 271 17.17 13.93 8.74
CA ARG A 271 17.18 15.38 8.56
C ARG A 271 15.77 15.88 8.26
N THR A 272 15.06 16.19 9.32
CA THR A 272 13.67 16.69 9.27
C THR A 272 13.59 18.17 9.63
N ILE A 273 12.55 18.84 9.15
CA ILE A 273 12.12 20.14 9.67
C ILE A 273 11.12 19.85 10.80
N PRO A 274 11.52 19.94 12.09
CA PRO A 274 10.77 19.33 13.19
C PRO A 274 9.68 20.24 13.75
N ASP A 275 8.85 20.83 12.88
CA ASP A 275 7.74 21.67 13.26
C ASP A 275 6.40 21.21 12.64
N LYS A 276 5.29 21.75 13.13
CA LYS A 276 3.94 21.44 12.70
C LYS A 276 3.72 21.70 11.20
N ALA A 277 4.23 22.84 10.70
CA ALA A 277 4.02 23.27 9.31
C ALA A 277 4.68 22.34 8.29
N HIS A 278 5.65 21.53 8.73
CA HIS A 278 6.39 20.58 7.88
C HIS A 278 6.05 19.11 8.21
N ARG A 279 4.92 18.85 8.89
CA ARG A 279 4.43 17.49 9.13
C ARG A 279 3.04 17.30 8.59
N ALA A 280 2.89 16.20 7.85
CA ALA A 280 1.62 15.69 7.35
C ALA A 280 1.35 14.29 7.91
N ILE A 281 0.09 13.96 8.14
CA ILE A 281 -0.39 12.62 8.46
C ILE A 281 -1.57 12.28 7.57
N GLY A 282 -1.63 11.06 7.08
CA GLY A 282 -2.77 10.61 6.29
C GLY A 282 -2.75 9.11 6.10
N GLY A 283 -3.87 8.56 5.67
CA GLY A 283 -3.94 7.12 5.46
C GLY A 283 -5.30 6.64 5.01
N LEU A 284 -5.34 5.37 4.65
CA LEU A 284 -6.54 4.72 4.13
C LEU A 284 -7.28 3.93 5.21
N SER A 285 -8.62 3.93 5.18
CA SER A 285 -9.47 3.07 6.02
C SER A 285 -9.13 3.21 7.52
N MET A 286 -8.63 2.17 8.17
CA MET A 286 -8.08 2.19 9.53
C MET A 286 -6.95 3.23 9.68
N GLY A 287 -6.08 3.38 8.69
CA GLY A 287 -5.02 4.40 8.70
C GLY A 287 -5.59 5.82 8.66
N GLY A 288 -6.71 6.03 7.97
CA GLY A 288 -7.48 7.28 8.03
C GLY A 288 -8.07 7.52 9.42
N PHE A 289 -8.64 6.49 10.06
CA PHE A 289 -9.08 6.53 11.45
C PHE A 289 -7.95 6.95 12.40
N HIS A 290 -6.80 6.28 12.31
CA HIS A 290 -5.64 6.64 13.11
C HIS A 290 -5.18 8.08 12.84
N SER A 291 -5.13 8.50 11.57
CA SER A 291 -4.73 9.87 11.20
C SER A 291 -5.63 10.93 11.81
N MET A 292 -6.95 10.69 11.76
CA MET A 292 -7.95 11.57 12.39
C MET A 292 -7.74 11.65 13.91
N HIS A 293 -7.57 10.49 14.56
CA HIS A 293 -7.47 10.44 16.02
C HIS A 293 -6.13 10.95 16.54
N ILE A 294 -5.02 10.66 15.86
CA ILE A 294 -3.69 11.19 16.21
C ILE A 294 -3.67 12.71 16.06
N SER A 295 -4.14 13.24 14.93
CA SER A 295 -4.07 14.68 14.67
C SER A 295 -4.92 15.52 15.63
N LYS A 296 -6.09 15.01 16.06
CA LYS A 296 -6.89 15.70 17.06
C LYS A 296 -6.40 15.53 18.51
N GLN A 297 -5.71 14.39 18.79
CA GLN A 297 -5.10 14.17 20.12
C GLN A 297 -3.83 15.01 20.30
N PHE A 298 -3.12 15.30 19.20
CA PHE A 298 -1.90 16.10 19.18
C PHE A 298 -2.02 17.24 18.15
N PRO A 299 -2.86 18.28 18.43
CA PRO A 299 -3.25 19.31 17.46
C PRO A 299 -2.09 20.20 16.97
N ASP A 300 -0.99 20.24 17.72
CA ASP A 300 0.21 21.02 17.37
C ASP A 300 1.27 20.16 16.66
N MET A 301 0.95 18.93 16.31
CA MET A 301 1.93 18.02 15.69
C MET A 301 1.88 18.01 14.16
N PHE A 302 0.69 18.17 13.56
CA PHE A 302 0.47 18.06 12.11
C PHE A 302 -0.34 19.22 11.57
N ASP A 303 0.11 19.79 10.46
CA ASP A 303 -0.59 20.87 9.77
C ASP A 303 -1.41 20.37 8.57
N TYR A 304 -1.12 19.16 8.09
CA TYR A 304 -1.80 18.53 6.97
C TYR A 304 -2.35 17.17 7.40
N VAL A 305 -3.65 16.98 7.17
CA VAL A 305 -4.37 15.74 7.52
C VAL A 305 -5.09 15.19 6.29
N GLY A 306 -4.85 13.92 5.94
CA GLY A 306 -5.46 13.24 4.80
C GLY A 306 -6.25 12.00 5.23
N LEU A 307 -7.55 11.98 4.96
CA LEU A 307 -8.46 10.88 5.28
C LEU A 307 -8.91 10.20 3.99
N PHE A 308 -8.37 9.03 3.67
CA PHE A 308 -8.65 8.29 2.44
C PHE A 308 -9.59 7.12 2.75
N SER A 309 -10.85 7.20 2.34
CA SER A 309 -11.86 6.20 2.70
C SER A 309 -11.81 5.83 4.19
N ALA A 310 -11.68 6.83 5.05
CA ALA A 310 -11.40 6.61 6.47
C ALA A 310 -12.58 5.98 7.21
N ALA A 311 -12.33 5.01 8.08
CA ALA A 311 -13.24 4.74 9.17
C ALA A 311 -13.22 5.97 10.11
N VAL A 312 -14.36 6.43 10.58
CA VAL A 312 -14.43 7.61 11.46
C VAL A 312 -14.98 7.28 12.85
N ASN A 313 -15.71 6.17 12.96
CA ASN A 313 -16.24 5.70 14.23
C ASN A 313 -15.38 4.58 14.83
N PRO A 314 -15.18 4.57 16.16
CA PRO A 314 -14.58 3.41 16.84
C PRO A 314 -15.45 2.17 16.61
N ARG A 315 -14.85 1.00 16.49
CA ARG A 315 -15.60 -0.27 16.43
C ARG A 315 -16.42 -0.45 17.72
N ASN A 316 -17.60 -1.04 17.60
CA ASN A 316 -18.50 -1.29 18.72
C ASN A 316 -17.78 -1.95 19.91
N GLY A 317 -17.91 -1.33 21.08
CA GLY A 317 -17.31 -1.80 22.33
C GLY A 317 -15.85 -1.38 22.58
N MET A 318 -15.21 -0.67 21.66
CA MET A 318 -13.89 -0.08 21.89
C MET A 318 -14.02 1.27 22.58
N VAL A 319 -13.52 1.35 23.81
CA VAL A 319 -13.49 2.56 24.62
C VAL A 319 -12.04 2.95 24.85
N SER A 320 -11.71 4.19 24.51
CA SER A 320 -10.40 4.78 24.78
C SER A 320 -10.54 6.27 25.03
N GLU A 321 -9.70 6.83 25.89
CA GLU A 321 -9.62 8.29 26.10
C GLU A 321 -9.26 9.03 24.80
N VAL A 322 -8.54 8.38 23.88
CA VAL A 322 -8.23 8.93 22.55
C VAL A 322 -9.49 9.23 21.76
N TYR A 323 -10.54 8.41 21.92
CA TYR A 323 -11.79 8.49 21.16
C TYR A 323 -12.89 9.29 21.89
N SER A 324 -12.71 9.58 23.19
CA SER A 324 -13.64 10.39 23.97
C SER A 324 -13.53 11.87 23.58
N ASP A 325 -14.56 12.63 23.98
CA ASP A 325 -14.60 14.10 23.87
C ASP A 325 -14.32 14.61 22.46
N LEU A 326 -14.92 13.95 21.45
CA LEU A 326 -14.71 14.25 20.04
C LEU A 326 -14.86 15.74 19.73
N ASP A 327 -15.94 16.36 20.22
CA ASP A 327 -16.26 17.77 19.99
C ASP A 327 -15.16 18.71 20.52
N ALA A 328 -14.73 18.50 21.76
CA ALA A 328 -13.71 19.33 22.38
C ALA A 328 -12.35 19.18 21.68
N LYS A 329 -11.97 17.95 21.33
CA LYS A 329 -10.70 17.67 20.66
C LYS A 329 -10.67 18.21 19.22
N LEU A 330 -11.74 18.02 18.45
CA LEU A 330 -11.83 18.62 17.10
C LEU A 330 -11.83 20.13 17.15
N LYS A 331 -12.57 20.74 18.11
CA LYS A 331 -12.53 22.19 18.30
C LYS A 331 -11.09 22.67 18.54
N THR A 332 -10.35 22.05 19.44
CA THR A 332 -8.94 22.39 19.71
C THR A 332 -8.08 22.24 18.46
N GLN A 333 -8.26 21.15 17.70
CA GLN A 333 -7.53 20.92 16.45
C GLN A 333 -7.80 22.03 15.42
N PHE A 334 -9.06 22.42 15.22
CA PHE A 334 -9.40 23.46 14.25
C PHE A 334 -9.08 24.88 14.75
N GLU A 335 -9.06 25.12 16.05
CA GLU A 335 -8.51 26.36 16.65
C GLU A 335 -6.99 26.47 16.40
N ALA A 336 -6.26 25.35 16.35
CA ALA A 336 -4.85 25.28 15.96
C ALA A 336 -4.63 25.44 14.44
N LYS A 337 -5.71 25.62 13.64
CA LYS A 337 -5.74 25.97 12.21
C LYS A 337 -4.85 25.08 11.34
N PRO A 338 -5.18 23.80 11.15
CA PRO A 338 -4.44 22.98 10.21
C PRO A 338 -4.49 23.61 8.80
N ALA A 339 -3.35 23.60 8.10
CA ALA A 339 -3.26 24.15 6.74
C ALA A 339 -4.12 23.36 5.74
N LEU A 340 -4.30 22.05 5.99
CA LEU A 340 -5.15 21.20 5.15
C LEU A 340 -5.80 20.10 5.99
N TYR A 341 -7.12 19.98 5.87
CA TYR A 341 -7.89 18.82 6.31
C TYR A 341 -8.62 18.27 5.10
N TRP A 342 -8.13 17.13 4.56
CA TRP A 342 -8.56 16.59 3.28
C TRP A 342 -9.26 15.26 3.45
N ILE A 343 -10.44 15.10 2.86
CA ILE A 343 -11.28 13.90 2.96
C ILE A 343 -11.57 13.40 1.55
N ALA A 344 -11.25 12.14 1.27
CA ALA A 344 -11.56 11.51 -0.01
C ALA A 344 -12.22 10.15 0.19
N ILE A 345 -13.23 9.86 -0.62
CA ILE A 345 -13.96 8.58 -0.58
C ILE A 345 -14.62 8.27 -1.91
N GLY A 346 -14.73 6.99 -2.25
CA GLY A 346 -15.50 6.50 -3.39
C GLY A 346 -17.01 6.48 -3.09
N ASN A 347 -17.82 6.80 -4.09
CA ASN A 347 -19.29 6.86 -3.94
C ASN A 347 -19.97 5.48 -3.76
N LYS A 348 -19.21 4.39 -3.94
CA LYS A 348 -19.63 3.00 -3.69
C LYS A 348 -18.87 2.36 -2.52
N ASP A 349 -18.11 3.17 -1.76
CA ASP A 349 -17.39 2.70 -0.58
C ASP A 349 -18.38 2.38 0.55
N PHE A 350 -18.18 1.26 1.23
CA PHE A 350 -19.05 0.86 2.34
C PHE A 350 -18.99 1.82 3.54
N LEU A 351 -17.94 2.66 3.62
CA LEU A 351 -17.80 3.74 4.62
C LEU A 351 -18.38 5.09 4.13
N TYR A 352 -19.02 5.12 2.95
CA TYR A 352 -19.49 6.37 2.35
C TYR A 352 -20.48 7.13 3.25
N GLU A 353 -21.48 6.43 3.80
CA GLU A 353 -22.51 7.02 4.65
C GLU A 353 -21.93 7.57 5.96
N GLU A 354 -21.01 6.82 6.56
CA GLU A 354 -20.28 7.22 7.77
C GLU A 354 -19.43 8.49 7.52
N ASN A 355 -18.71 8.54 6.40
CA ASN A 355 -17.94 9.72 6.00
C ASN A 355 -18.84 10.91 5.66
N ARG A 356 -20.01 10.68 5.04
CA ARG A 356 -20.99 11.72 4.78
C ARG A 356 -21.49 12.35 6.07
N ASP A 357 -21.79 11.53 7.06
CA ASP A 357 -22.32 12.04 8.34
C ASP A 357 -21.22 12.76 9.13
N TYR A 358 -19.96 12.31 9.03
CA TYR A 358 -18.81 13.04 9.59
C TYR A 358 -18.63 14.42 8.93
N ARG A 359 -18.74 14.51 7.60
CA ARG A 359 -18.66 15.80 6.89
C ARG A 359 -19.79 16.75 7.31
N LYS A 360 -21.03 16.25 7.44
CA LYS A 360 -22.14 17.04 7.98
C LYS A 360 -21.86 17.58 9.37
N TYR A 361 -21.22 16.76 10.22
CA TYR A 361 -20.80 17.20 11.54
C TYR A 361 -19.77 18.34 11.46
N LEU A 362 -18.76 18.23 10.58
CA LEU A 362 -17.78 19.30 10.36
C LEU A 362 -18.44 20.59 9.85
N ASP A 363 -19.39 20.48 8.91
CA ASP A 363 -20.16 21.60 8.38
C ASP A 363 -20.96 22.32 9.48
N GLN A 364 -21.63 21.56 10.36
CA GLN A 364 -22.41 22.12 11.49
C GLN A 364 -21.56 22.93 12.47
N HIS A 365 -20.27 22.57 12.60
CA HIS A 365 -19.32 23.25 13.49
C HIS A 365 -18.47 24.29 12.76
N ASN A 366 -18.68 24.50 11.45
CA ASN A 366 -17.87 25.38 10.59
C ASN A 366 -16.38 24.99 10.60
N PHE A 367 -16.06 23.72 10.69
CA PHE A 367 -14.70 23.22 10.58
C PHE A 367 -14.32 23.07 9.10
N PRO A 368 -13.30 23.79 8.61
CA PRO A 368 -12.97 23.79 7.19
C PRO A 368 -12.31 22.48 6.77
N TYR A 369 -12.74 21.93 5.65
CA TYR A 369 -12.11 20.75 5.02
C TYR A 369 -12.21 20.83 3.50
N THR A 370 -11.34 20.10 2.81
CA THR A 370 -11.43 19.87 1.37
C THR A 370 -11.99 18.48 1.13
N TYR A 371 -12.97 18.35 0.23
CA TYR A 371 -13.61 17.09 -0.07
C TYR A 371 -13.36 16.64 -1.50
N ARG A 372 -13.08 15.35 -1.68
CA ARG A 372 -12.90 14.69 -2.95
C ARG A 372 -13.75 13.41 -3.01
N GLU A 373 -14.73 13.37 -3.90
CA GLU A 373 -15.49 12.15 -4.19
C GLU A 373 -14.96 11.51 -5.47
N SER A 374 -14.75 10.20 -5.45
CA SER A 374 -14.43 9.41 -6.64
C SER A 374 -15.53 8.40 -6.96
N GLU A 375 -15.42 7.79 -8.11
CA GLU A 375 -16.16 6.57 -8.42
C GLU A 375 -15.57 5.38 -7.65
N ASP A 376 -16.22 4.22 -7.77
CA ASP A 376 -15.83 2.95 -7.17
C ASP A 376 -15.91 2.90 -5.63
N GLY A 377 -15.41 1.80 -5.06
CA GLY A 377 -15.54 1.49 -3.64
C GLY A 377 -14.21 1.56 -2.88
N HIS A 378 -14.09 0.69 -1.89
CA HIS A 378 -12.98 0.59 -0.95
C HIS A 378 -11.81 -0.18 -1.55
N ILE A 379 -11.07 0.40 -2.50
CA ILE A 379 -10.09 -0.28 -3.35
C ILE A 379 -8.80 0.50 -3.53
N TRP A 380 -7.69 -0.22 -3.78
CA TRP A 380 -6.36 0.34 -3.97
C TRP A 380 -6.26 1.34 -5.13
N LYS A 381 -7.03 1.16 -6.21
CA LYS A 381 -7.13 2.13 -7.31
C LYS A 381 -7.47 3.54 -6.78
N ASN A 382 -8.51 3.66 -5.96
CA ASN A 382 -8.91 4.93 -5.37
C ASN A 382 -7.81 5.50 -4.47
N TRP A 383 -7.18 4.69 -3.64
CA TRP A 383 -6.14 5.18 -2.71
C TRP A 383 -4.86 5.62 -3.42
N ARG A 384 -4.48 4.97 -4.52
CA ARG A 384 -3.40 5.47 -5.39
C ARG A 384 -3.75 6.83 -5.99
N ILE A 385 -4.97 7.00 -6.48
CA ILE A 385 -5.47 8.29 -7.00
C ILE A 385 -5.42 9.34 -5.88
N TYR A 386 -5.93 9.04 -4.69
CA TYR A 386 -5.92 9.99 -3.57
C TYR A 386 -4.51 10.38 -3.16
N LEU A 387 -3.58 9.45 -3.15
CA LEU A 387 -2.18 9.76 -2.86
C LEU A 387 -1.60 10.75 -3.91
N THR A 388 -1.84 10.52 -5.20
CA THR A 388 -1.36 11.42 -6.26
C THR A 388 -2.04 12.79 -6.26
N GLU A 389 -3.27 12.91 -5.75
CA GLU A 389 -3.99 14.17 -5.62
C GLU A 389 -3.63 14.92 -4.31
N PHE A 390 -3.33 14.20 -3.24
CA PHE A 390 -3.00 14.75 -1.92
C PHE A 390 -1.55 15.27 -1.84
N LEU A 391 -0.57 14.49 -2.34
CA LEU A 391 0.84 14.84 -2.27
C LEU A 391 1.16 16.26 -2.81
N PRO A 392 0.59 16.73 -3.96
CA PRO A 392 0.83 18.08 -4.45
C PRO A 392 0.27 19.21 -3.57
N LEU A 393 -0.56 18.90 -2.60
CA LEU A 393 -1.13 19.88 -1.67
C LEU A 393 -0.26 20.10 -0.44
N LEU A 394 0.73 19.20 -0.21
CA LEU A 394 1.58 19.22 0.96
C LEU A 394 2.75 20.19 0.79
N PHE A 395 3.08 20.93 1.85
CA PHE A 395 4.33 21.71 2.01
C PHE A 395 4.62 22.71 0.89
N ARG A 396 3.61 23.14 0.15
CA ARG A 396 3.81 24.20 -0.87
C ARG A 396 4.27 25.47 -0.20
N GLN A 397 5.47 25.91 -0.53
CA GLN A 397 5.85 27.29 -0.28
C GLN A 397 4.88 28.16 -1.12
N GLU A 398 4.09 29.00 -0.47
CA GLU A 398 3.42 30.06 -1.20
C GLU A 398 4.51 30.82 -1.94
N SER A 399 4.44 30.81 -3.26
CA SER A 399 5.26 31.70 -4.09
C SER A 399 4.94 33.10 -3.62
N ILE A 400 5.84 33.69 -2.84
CA ILE A 400 5.75 35.10 -2.47
C ILE A 400 5.70 35.84 -3.81
N LYS A 401 4.50 36.29 -4.19
CA LYS A 401 4.26 37.15 -5.34
C LYS A 401 4.61 38.58 -4.98
#